data_30c5c3ac445985f9ba79261ccfe6169f
#
_entry.id   30c5c3ac445985f9ba79261ccfe6169f
#
_cell.length_a   1.000
_cell.length_b   1.000
_cell.length_c   1.000
_cell.angle_alpha   90.00
_cell.angle_beta   90.00
_cell.angle_gamma   90.00
#
_symmetry.space_group_name_H-M   'P 1'
#
loop_
_entity.id
_entity.type
_entity.pdbx_description
1 polymer ?
#
loop_
_entity_poly.entity_id
_entity_poly.type
_entity_poly.pdbx_seq_one_letter_code
_entity_poly.pdbx_strand_id
1 'polypeptide(L)'
;MEERNEIITVEGIRNRVYMIRGMQVMLDSDLAEIYGYEAKYLNRQVKNNINRFPEDFMFQLTDEERENLRCNFCTANISSKSRTNPYAFTEQGIYMLATVLRGELATQQSIFIMRAFKEMRHYIKQNEQFVTQSEMNMVSARVSQIAVEVAGVIDHNKKTDKSIADIEKSIE
;
A
#
# COMPACT_ATOMS: atom_id res chain seq x y z
N MET A 1 -29.38 -24.34 -7.29
CA MET A 1 -28.62 -23.22 -6.69
C MET A 1 -27.16 -23.61 -6.82
N GLU A 2 -26.52 -23.15 -7.87
CA GLU A 2 -25.08 -23.35 -8.04
C GLU A 2 -24.37 -22.43 -7.04
N GLU A 3 -23.68 -23.04 -6.10
CA GLU A 3 -22.75 -22.35 -5.22
C GLU A 3 -21.68 -21.71 -6.12
N ARG A 4 -21.65 -20.39 -6.16
CA ARG A 4 -20.54 -19.65 -6.74
C ARG A 4 -19.31 -19.88 -5.85
N ASN A 5 -18.62 -20.95 -6.11
CA ASN A 5 -17.26 -21.14 -5.62
C ASN A 5 -16.36 -20.31 -6.55
N GLU A 6 -16.40 -18.99 -6.42
CA GLU A 6 -15.45 -18.13 -7.08
C GLU A 6 -14.07 -18.49 -6.54
N ILE A 7 -13.28 -19.15 -7.39
CA ILE A 7 -11.88 -19.46 -7.11
C ILE A 7 -11.16 -18.12 -6.97
N ILE A 8 -10.86 -17.73 -5.74
CA ILE A 8 -10.11 -16.51 -5.48
C ILE A 8 -8.70 -16.71 -5.99
N THR A 9 -8.26 -15.85 -6.89
CA THR A 9 -6.92 -15.89 -7.47
C THR A 9 -5.94 -15.06 -6.65
N VAL A 10 -4.64 -15.37 -6.75
CA VAL A 10 -3.58 -14.55 -6.13
C VAL A 10 -3.66 -13.09 -6.58
N GLU A 11 -4.00 -12.86 -7.85
CA GLU A 11 -4.23 -11.53 -8.41
C GLU A 11 -5.44 -10.83 -7.76
N GLY A 12 -6.52 -11.56 -7.53
CA GLY A 12 -7.70 -11.05 -6.82
C GLY A 12 -7.39 -10.62 -5.39
N ILE A 13 -6.49 -11.34 -4.68
CA ILE A 13 -6.00 -10.91 -3.37
C ILE A 13 -5.10 -9.67 -3.50
N ARG A 14 -4.16 -9.66 -4.45
CA ARG A 14 -3.28 -8.51 -4.69
C ARG A 14 -4.06 -7.22 -4.90
N ASN A 15 -5.15 -7.26 -5.66
CA ASN A 15 -6.01 -6.11 -5.94
C ASN A 15 -6.81 -5.61 -4.73
N ARG A 16 -6.84 -6.39 -3.64
CA ARG A 16 -7.48 -6.06 -2.35
C ARG A 16 -6.48 -5.73 -1.24
N VAL A 17 -5.19 -5.63 -1.57
CA VAL A 17 -4.14 -5.18 -0.65
C VAL A 17 -3.88 -3.70 -0.89
N TYR A 18 -4.08 -2.90 0.13
CA TYR A 18 -3.91 -1.45 0.12
C TYR A 18 -2.68 -1.05 0.91
N MET A 19 -2.06 0.08 0.53
CA MET A 19 -0.97 0.67 1.31
C MET A 19 -1.53 1.79 2.18
N ILE A 20 -1.60 1.59 3.50
CA ILE A 20 -2.10 2.56 4.46
C ILE A 20 -1.10 2.69 5.60
N ARG A 21 -0.73 3.90 5.97
CA ARG A 21 0.30 4.20 7.00
C ARG A 21 1.63 3.48 6.74
N GLY A 22 1.98 3.27 5.47
CA GLY A 22 3.18 2.53 5.08
C GLY A 22 3.10 1.00 5.28
N MET A 23 1.93 0.47 5.61
CA MET A 23 1.69 -0.96 5.82
C MET A 23 0.79 -1.53 4.73
N GLN A 24 1.06 -2.77 4.32
CA GLN A 24 0.15 -3.53 3.47
C GLN A 24 -1.01 -4.06 4.32
N VAL A 25 -2.23 -3.71 3.94
CA VAL A 25 -3.44 -4.08 4.68
C VAL A 25 -4.55 -4.54 3.74
N MET A 26 -5.50 -5.31 4.27
CA MET A 26 -6.78 -5.61 3.64
C MET A 26 -7.92 -5.07 4.50
N LEU A 27 -9.02 -4.68 3.86
CA LEU A 27 -10.20 -4.17 4.57
C LEU A 27 -11.07 -5.32 5.07
N ASP A 28 -11.82 -5.06 6.14
CA ASP A 28 -12.80 -5.99 6.71
C ASP A 28 -13.86 -6.44 5.69
N SER A 29 -14.29 -5.56 4.80
CA SER A 29 -15.21 -5.86 3.71
C SER A 29 -14.64 -6.85 2.71
N ASP A 30 -13.38 -6.66 2.30
CA ASP A 30 -12.70 -7.54 1.35
C ASP A 30 -12.43 -8.92 1.97
N LEU A 31 -11.98 -8.94 3.23
CA LEU A 31 -11.79 -10.18 3.97
C LEU A 31 -13.11 -10.93 4.15
N ALA A 32 -14.20 -10.23 4.48
CA ALA A 32 -15.50 -10.85 4.60
C ALA A 32 -15.96 -11.50 3.30
N GLU A 33 -15.78 -10.84 2.17
CA GLU A 33 -16.06 -11.38 0.84
C GLU A 33 -15.23 -12.64 0.56
N ILE A 34 -13.92 -12.60 0.81
CA ILE A 34 -13.02 -13.75 0.62
C ILE A 34 -13.44 -14.95 1.49
N TYR A 35 -13.80 -14.69 2.74
CA TYR A 35 -14.22 -15.73 3.67
C TYR A 35 -15.68 -16.18 3.47
N GLY A 36 -16.42 -15.55 2.57
CA GLY A 36 -17.83 -15.84 2.34
C GLY A 36 -18.75 -15.44 3.50
N TYR A 37 -18.35 -14.44 4.28
CA TYR A 37 -19.12 -13.92 5.41
C TYR A 37 -19.64 -12.50 5.13
N GLU A 38 -20.67 -12.11 5.88
CA GLU A 38 -21.01 -10.70 5.99
C GLU A 38 -19.97 -9.95 6.83
N ALA A 39 -19.59 -8.73 6.43
CA ALA A 39 -18.63 -7.90 7.18
C ALA A 39 -19.05 -7.70 8.64
N LYS A 40 -20.35 -7.60 8.90
CA LYS A 40 -20.89 -7.52 10.27
C LYS A 40 -20.59 -8.77 11.11
N TYR A 41 -20.66 -9.95 10.50
CA TYR A 41 -20.32 -11.20 11.18
C TYR A 41 -18.83 -11.27 11.49
N LEU A 42 -17.97 -11.00 10.52
CA LEU A 42 -16.52 -10.96 10.67
C LEU A 42 -16.12 -10.00 11.79
N ASN A 43 -16.62 -8.77 11.74
CA ASN A 43 -16.32 -7.74 12.74
C ASN A 43 -16.81 -8.12 14.14
N ARG A 44 -17.92 -8.86 14.24
CA ARG A 44 -18.38 -9.41 15.53
C ARG A 44 -17.42 -10.46 16.08
N GLN A 45 -16.90 -11.35 15.24
CA GLN A 45 -15.91 -12.35 15.67
C GLN A 45 -14.62 -11.68 16.17
N VAL A 46 -14.17 -10.65 15.48
CA VAL A 46 -13.00 -9.85 15.88
C VAL A 46 -13.27 -9.17 17.24
N LYS A 47 -14.41 -8.50 17.40
CA LYS A 47 -14.78 -7.84 18.67
C LYS A 47 -14.82 -8.81 19.85
N ASN A 48 -15.32 -10.02 19.63
CA ASN A 48 -15.36 -11.06 20.66
C ASN A 48 -13.97 -11.60 21.04
N ASN A 49 -12.94 -11.29 20.22
CA ASN A 49 -11.56 -11.71 20.41
C ASN A 49 -10.60 -10.52 20.36
N ILE A 50 -11.05 -9.33 20.74
CA ILE A 50 -10.31 -8.07 20.55
C ILE A 50 -8.90 -8.09 21.15
N ASN A 51 -8.70 -8.81 22.24
CA ASN A 51 -7.40 -8.97 22.91
C ASN A 51 -6.33 -9.63 22.03
N ARG A 52 -6.73 -10.25 20.90
CA ARG A 52 -5.84 -10.86 19.94
C ARG A 52 -5.43 -9.91 18.80
N PHE A 53 -6.03 -8.73 18.73
CA PHE A 53 -5.84 -7.76 17.66
C PHE A 53 -5.29 -6.44 18.22
N PRO A 54 -4.00 -6.39 18.55
CA PRO A 54 -3.35 -5.14 18.91
C PRO A 54 -3.32 -4.18 17.69
N GLU A 55 -2.98 -2.91 17.91
CA GLU A 55 -3.04 -1.86 16.88
C GLU A 55 -2.13 -2.11 15.66
N ASP A 56 -1.05 -2.86 15.83
CA ASP A 56 -0.16 -3.30 14.75
C ASP A 56 -0.74 -4.48 13.92
N PHE A 57 -1.80 -5.15 14.40
CA PHE A 57 -2.52 -6.19 13.67
C PHE A 57 -3.77 -5.66 12.99
N MET A 58 -4.49 -4.75 13.64
CA MET A 58 -5.73 -4.19 13.13
C MET A 58 -5.94 -2.79 13.66
N PHE A 59 -6.39 -1.89 12.80
CA PHE A 59 -6.79 -0.54 13.18
C PHE A 59 -8.01 -0.09 12.38
N GLN A 60 -8.74 0.88 12.91
CA GLN A 60 -9.85 1.50 12.21
C GLN A 60 -9.33 2.69 11.39
N LEU A 61 -9.81 2.83 10.16
CA LEU A 61 -9.47 3.97 9.31
C LEU A 61 -10.04 5.27 9.86
N THR A 62 -9.35 6.36 9.63
CA THR A 62 -9.88 7.70 9.81
C THR A 62 -10.80 8.06 8.64
N ASP A 63 -11.59 9.14 8.78
CA ASP A 63 -12.45 9.64 7.69
C ASP A 63 -11.61 10.06 6.47
N GLU A 64 -10.46 10.67 6.71
CA GLU A 64 -9.52 11.08 5.66
C GLU A 64 -8.94 9.87 4.91
N GLU A 65 -8.47 8.85 5.63
CA GLU A 65 -7.94 7.62 5.04
C GLU A 65 -9.01 6.89 4.22
N ARG A 66 -10.24 6.84 4.71
CA ARG A 66 -11.38 6.26 4.00
C ARG A 66 -11.66 7.01 2.70
N GLU A 67 -11.68 8.34 2.73
CA GLU A 67 -11.96 9.15 1.55
C GLU A 67 -10.83 9.04 0.52
N ASN A 68 -9.57 9.05 0.96
CA ASN A 68 -8.41 8.83 0.10
C ASN A 68 -8.47 7.47 -0.62
N LEU A 69 -8.89 6.41 0.09
CA LEU A 69 -9.08 5.10 -0.55
C LEU A 69 -10.18 5.12 -1.61
N ARG A 70 -11.30 5.80 -1.36
CA ARG A 70 -12.38 5.92 -2.33
C ARG A 70 -11.98 6.68 -3.58
N CYS A 71 -11.18 7.74 -3.44
CA CYS A 71 -10.70 8.55 -4.56
C CYS A 71 -9.64 7.83 -5.40
N ASN A 72 -8.71 7.11 -4.75
CA ASN A 72 -7.56 6.51 -5.41
C ASN A 72 -7.81 5.07 -5.89
N PHE A 73 -8.73 4.36 -5.24
CA PHE A 73 -9.05 2.97 -5.55
C PHE A 73 -10.55 2.81 -5.80
N CYS A 74 -10.97 3.01 -7.04
CA CYS A 74 -12.37 2.79 -7.44
C CYS A 74 -12.86 1.35 -7.18
N THR A 75 -11.94 0.43 -6.91
CA THR A 75 -12.20 -0.98 -6.61
C THR A 75 -12.34 -1.28 -5.11
N ALA A 76 -12.02 -0.31 -4.24
CA ALA A 76 -12.17 -0.52 -2.80
C ALA A 76 -13.66 -0.74 -2.45
N ASN A 77 -13.96 -1.89 -1.87
CA ASN A 77 -15.32 -2.31 -1.50
C ASN A 77 -15.81 -1.55 -0.26
N ILE A 78 -15.76 -0.22 -0.33
CA ILE A 78 -16.20 0.66 0.75
C ILE A 78 -17.61 1.16 0.44
N SER A 79 -18.60 0.65 1.17
CA SER A 79 -19.96 1.13 1.03
C SER A 79 -20.08 2.61 1.40
N SER A 80 -20.59 3.41 0.46
CA SER A 80 -20.91 4.83 0.69
C SER A 80 -22.00 5.04 1.77
N LYS A 81 -22.75 3.98 2.08
CA LYS A 81 -23.84 3.99 3.08
C LYS A 81 -23.35 3.58 4.47
N SER A 82 -22.09 3.11 4.62
CA SER A 82 -21.57 2.75 5.93
C SER A 82 -21.36 4.00 6.79
N ARG A 83 -21.96 4.00 7.99
CA ARG A 83 -21.77 5.06 8.99
C ARG A 83 -20.49 4.89 9.82
N THR A 84 -19.83 3.75 9.71
CA THR A 84 -18.61 3.43 10.44
C THR A 84 -17.46 3.24 9.47
N ASN A 85 -16.28 3.71 9.85
CA ASN A 85 -15.08 3.50 9.08
C ASN A 85 -14.68 2.02 9.09
N PRO A 86 -14.19 1.48 7.96
CA PRO A 86 -13.76 0.10 7.89
C PRO A 86 -12.56 -0.17 8.78
N TYR A 87 -12.38 -1.43 9.17
CA TYR A 87 -11.16 -1.91 9.80
C TYR A 87 -10.16 -2.37 8.72
N ALA A 88 -8.91 -2.02 8.94
CA ALA A 88 -7.77 -2.47 8.14
C ALA A 88 -6.99 -3.52 8.93
N PHE A 89 -6.69 -4.64 8.30
CA PHE A 89 -5.94 -5.76 8.88
C PHE A 89 -4.58 -5.86 8.19
N THR A 90 -3.51 -5.82 8.96
CA THR A 90 -2.16 -6.11 8.47
C THR A 90 -2.03 -7.61 8.17
N GLU A 91 -0.91 -8.03 7.57
CA GLU A 91 -0.65 -9.45 7.32
C GLU A 91 -0.76 -10.27 8.60
N GLN A 92 -0.20 -9.78 9.71
CA GLN A 92 -0.27 -10.42 11.02
C GLN A 92 -1.72 -10.49 11.55
N GLY A 93 -2.49 -9.41 11.34
CA GLY A 93 -3.91 -9.37 11.67
C GLY A 93 -4.73 -10.39 10.89
N ILE A 94 -4.43 -10.58 9.62
CA ILE A 94 -5.07 -11.60 8.78
C ILE A 94 -4.73 -13.01 9.27
N TYR A 95 -3.47 -13.27 9.65
CA TYR A 95 -3.08 -14.55 10.21
C TYR A 95 -3.76 -14.81 11.56
N MET A 96 -3.91 -13.77 12.39
CA MET A 96 -4.67 -13.88 13.63
C MET A 96 -6.16 -14.15 13.36
N LEU A 97 -6.75 -13.50 12.35
CA LEU A 97 -8.13 -13.70 11.94
C LEU A 97 -8.40 -15.16 11.56
N ALA A 98 -7.45 -15.83 10.89
CA ALA A 98 -7.52 -17.25 10.56
C ALA A 98 -7.65 -18.15 11.79
N THR A 99 -7.20 -17.73 12.95
CA THR A 99 -7.34 -18.49 14.22
C THR A 99 -8.68 -18.26 14.93
N VAL A 100 -9.39 -17.21 14.54
CA VAL A 100 -10.67 -16.80 15.15
C VAL A 100 -11.87 -17.30 14.34
N LEU A 101 -11.75 -17.29 13.02
CA LEU A 101 -12.78 -17.81 12.13
C LEU A 101 -12.77 -19.34 12.14
N ARG A 102 -13.97 -19.92 12.09
CA ARG A 102 -14.15 -21.37 12.16
C ARG A 102 -14.89 -21.89 10.92
N GLY A 103 -14.59 -23.12 10.54
CA GLY A 103 -15.23 -23.82 9.43
C GLY A 103 -14.22 -24.20 8.36
N GLU A 104 -14.58 -25.20 7.56
CA GLU A 104 -13.71 -25.74 6.52
C GLU A 104 -13.36 -24.70 5.46
N LEU A 105 -14.36 -23.94 5.01
CA LEU A 105 -14.16 -22.85 4.04
C LEU A 105 -13.22 -21.79 4.60
N ALA A 106 -13.39 -21.36 5.87
CA ALA A 106 -12.51 -20.39 6.51
C ALA A 106 -11.06 -20.90 6.57
N THR A 107 -10.87 -22.18 6.85
CA THR A 107 -9.54 -22.80 6.85
C THR A 107 -8.90 -22.79 5.47
N GLN A 108 -9.63 -23.19 4.43
CA GLN A 108 -9.16 -23.20 3.04
C GLN A 108 -8.79 -21.79 2.58
N GLN A 109 -9.62 -20.79 2.84
CA GLN A 109 -9.37 -19.40 2.49
C GLN A 109 -8.16 -18.83 3.24
N SER A 110 -8.01 -19.15 4.50
CA SER A 110 -6.84 -18.75 5.29
C SER A 110 -5.53 -19.30 4.70
N ILE A 111 -5.50 -20.58 4.35
CA ILE A 111 -4.33 -21.19 3.70
C ILE A 111 -4.03 -20.51 2.38
N PHE A 112 -5.07 -20.19 1.58
CA PHE A 112 -4.90 -19.54 0.31
C PHE A 112 -4.36 -18.12 0.45
N ILE A 113 -4.90 -17.32 1.37
CA ILE A 113 -4.42 -15.96 1.64
C ILE A 113 -2.94 -15.99 2.10
N MET A 114 -2.59 -16.89 3.00
CA MET A 114 -1.20 -17.03 3.48
C MET A 114 -0.24 -17.36 2.34
N ARG A 115 -0.64 -18.21 1.40
CA ARG A 115 0.15 -18.53 0.20
C ARG A 115 0.29 -17.32 -0.71
N ALA A 116 -0.79 -16.56 -0.94
CA ALA A 116 -0.77 -15.36 -1.75
C ALA A 116 0.19 -14.29 -1.17
N PHE A 117 0.16 -14.04 0.14
CA PHE A 117 1.10 -13.13 0.79
C PHE A 117 2.55 -13.62 0.67
N LYS A 118 2.79 -14.92 0.80
CA LYS A 118 4.14 -15.50 0.58
C LYS A 118 4.63 -15.25 -0.84
N GLU A 119 3.77 -15.46 -1.85
CA GLU A 119 4.12 -15.21 -3.25
C GLU A 119 4.38 -13.72 -3.52
N MET A 120 3.53 -12.83 -3.00
CA MET A 120 3.75 -11.38 -3.13
C MET A 120 5.09 -10.94 -2.54
N ARG A 121 5.46 -11.43 -1.35
CA ARG A 121 6.77 -11.13 -0.75
C ARG A 121 7.93 -11.69 -1.58
N HIS A 122 7.78 -12.87 -2.12
CA HIS A 122 8.81 -13.47 -2.96
C HIS A 122 9.01 -12.65 -4.23
N TYR A 123 7.93 -12.21 -4.86
CA TYR A 123 7.96 -11.34 -6.04
C TYR A 123 8.62 -9.98 -5.76
N ILE A 124 8.28 -9.33 -4.64
CA ILE A 124 8.89 -8.07 -4.23
C ILE A 124 10.39 -8.28 -4.01
N LYS A 125 10.78 -9.31 -3.27
CA LYS A 125 12.19 -9.61 -2.98
C LYS A 125 13.00 -9.93 -4.24
N GLN A 126 12.42 -10.62 -5.21
CA GLN A 126 13.05 -10.86 -6.50
C GLN A 126 13.23 -9.56 -7.30
N ASN A 127 12.23 -8.68 -7.30
CA ASN A 127 12.30 -7.41 -8.02
C ASN A 127 13.22 -6.40 -7.32
N GLU A 128 13.30 -6.40 -6.00
CA GLU A 128 14.30 -5.60 -5.27
C GLU A 128 15.74 -6.04 -5.58
N GLN A 129 15.96 -7.33 -5.85
CA GLN A 129 17.27 -7.82 -6.31
C GLN A 129 17.56 -7.47 -7.77
N PHE A 130 16.53 -7.15 -8.58
CA PHE A 130 16.67 -6.72 -9.98
C PHE A 130 16.83 -5.22 -10.18
N VAL A 131 16.71 -4.39 -9.15
CA VAL A 131 17.33 -3.06 -9.15
C VAL A 131 18.83 -3.31 -8.99
N THR A 132 19.43 -3.69 -10.11
CA THR A 132 20.82 -4.13 -10.13
C THR A 132 21.72 -2.98 -9.69
N GLN A 133 22.85 -3.30 -9.07
CA GLN A 133 23.98 -2.40 -8.81
C GLN A 133 24.27 -1.51 -10.05
N SER A 134 23.97 -2.02 -11.25
CA SER A 134 24.05 -1.33 -12.52
C SER A 134 23.06 -0.16 -12.66
N GLU A 135 21.79 -0.33 -12.28
CA GLU A 135 20.79 0.76 -12.34
C GLU A 135 21.04 1.80 -11.26
N MET A 136 21.45 1.38 -10.08
CA MET A 136 21.88 2.29 -9.02
C MET A 136 23.10 3.11 -9.45
N ASN A 137 24.07 2.47 -10.11
CA ASN A 137 25.24 3.17 -10.67
C ASN A 137 24.86 4.13 -11.81
N MET A 138 23.89 3.76 -12.67
CA MET A 138 23.38 4.66 -13.72
C MET A 138 22.66 5.87 -13.15
N VAL A 139 21.81 5.69 -12.14
CA VAL A 139 21.12 6.80 -11.45
C VAL A 139 22.14 7.69 -10.74
N SER A 140 23.11 7.11 -10.05
CA SER A 140 24.19 7.86 -9.38
C SER A 140 25.04 8.66 -10.36
N ALA A 141 25.42 8.08 -11.50
CA ALA A 141 26.14 8.76 -12.57
C ALA A 141 25.33 9.94 -13.15
N ARG A 142 24.02 9.74 -13.37
CA ARG A 142 23.13 10.77 -13.89
C ARG A 142 22.91 11.93 -12.91
N VAL A 143 22.78 11.61 -11.61
CA VAL A 143 22.72 12.63 -10.54
C VAL A 143 24.01 13.44 -10.48
N SER A 144 25.17 12.79 -10.59
CA SER A 144 26.48 13.47 -10.63
C SER A 144 26.63 14.38 -11.86
N GLN A 145 26.15 13.94 -13.01
CA GLN A 145 26.16 14.75 -14.24
C GLN A 145 25.28 15.99 -14.12
N ILE A 146 24.06 15.84 -13.59
CA ILE A 146 23.14 16.96 -13.33
C ILE A 146 23.76 17.95 -12.33
N ALA A 147 24.44 17.48 -11.30
CA ALA A 147 25.11 18.34 -10.33
C ALA A 147 26.21 19.21 -11.00
N VAL A 148 26.97 18.66 -11.94
CA VAL A 148 27.99 19.39 -12.70
C VAL A 148 27.33 20.44 -13.64
N GLU A 149 26.24 20.07 -14.32
CA GLU A 149 25.50 21.00 -15.18
C GLU A 149 24.92 22.17 -14.39
N VAL A 150 24.31 21.89 -13.22
CA VAL A 150 23.78 22.92 -12.33
C VAL A 150 24.86 23.83 -11.79
N ALA A 151 26.04 23.29 -11.44
CA ALA A 151 27.18 24.10 -11.02
C ALA A 151 27.67 25.01 -12.15
N GLY A 152 27.69 24.52 -13.39
CA GLY A 152 28.01 25.33 -14.57
C GLY A 152 27.05 26.49 -14.84
N VAL A 153 25.74 26.23 -14.66
CA VAL A 153 24.69 27.27 -14.79
C VAL A 153 24.83 28.34 -13.71
N ILE A 154 25.11 27.93 -12.47
CA ILE A 154 25.33 28.86 -11.35
C ILE A 154 26.54 29.76 -11.61
N ASP A 155 27.66 29.22 -12.12
CA ASP A 155 28.85 29.98 -12.44
C ASP A 155 28.60 30.96 -13.61
N HIS A 156 27.85 30.51 -14.62
CA HIS A 156 27.45 31.37 -15.74
C HIS A 156 26.58 32.55 -15.27
N ASN A 157 25.58 32.28 -14.42
CA ASN A 157 24.72 33.32 -13.87
C ASN A 157 25.53 34.35 -13.07
N LYS A 158 26.46 33.90 -12.20
CA LYS A 158 27.34 34.81 -11.47
C LYS A 158 28.19 35.71 -12.36
N LYS A 159 28.66 35.22 -13.51
CA LYS A 159 29.41 36.01 -14.49
C LYS A 159 28.51 37.01 -15.19
N THR A 160 27.29 36.62 -15.51
CA THR A 160 26.27 37.50 -16.12
C THR A 160 25.88 38.62 -15.17
N ASP A 161 25.61 38.31 -13.90
CA ASP A 161 25.28 39.30 -12.86
C ASP A 161 26.42 40.32 -12.66
N LYS A 162 27.69 39.88 -12.70
CA LYS A 162 28.85 40.76 -12.65
C LYS A 162 28.89 41.72 -13.87
N SER A 163 28.67 41.17 -15.06
CA SER A 163 28.67 41.97 -16.28
C SER A 163 27.56 43.01 -16.29
N ILE A 164 26.39 42.67 -15.74
CA ILE A 164 25.27 43.62 -15.62
C ILE A 164 25.63 44.73 -14.61
N ALA A 165 26.20 44.39 -13.47
CA ALA A 165 26.64 45.37 -12.48
C ALA A 165 27.74 46.35 -13.01
N ASP A 166 28.65 45.83 -13.85
CA ASP A 166 29.71 46.66 -14.51
C ASP A 166 29.11 47.60 -15.55
N ILE A 167 28.06 47.18 -16.29
CA ILE A 167 27.34 48.02 -17.24
C ILE A 167 26.57 49.13 -16.53
N GLU A 168 25.88 48.78 -15.44
CA GLU A 168 25.13 49.75 -14.65
C GLU A 168 26.02 50.88 -14.10
N LYS A 169 27.21 50.52 -13.60
CA LYS A 169 28.21 51.50 -13.17
C LYS A 169 28.79 52.41 -14.30
N SER A 170 28.67 51.99 -15.55
CA SER A 170 29.20 52.75 -16.69
C SER A 170 28.16 53.74 -17.24
N ILE A 171 26.94 53.71 -16.77
CA ILE A 171 25.79 54.52 -17.21
C ILE A 171 25.56 55.70 -16.25
N GLU A 172 26.10 55.64 -15.02
CA GLU A 172 26.11 56.76 -14.08
C GLU A 172 27.30 57.72 -14.37
#